data_cf16e998b8df0b80a8dab0088cf3f03d
#
_entry.id   cf16e998b8df0b80a8dab0088cf3f03d
#
_cell.length_a   1.000
_cell.length_b   1.000
_cell.length_c   1.000
_cell.angle_alpha   90.00
_cell.angle_beta   90.00
_cell.angle_gamma   90.00
#
_symmetry.space_group_name_H-M   'P 1'
#
loop_
_entity.id
_entity.type
_entity.pdbx_description
1 polymer ?
#
loop_
_entity_poly.entity_id
_entity_poly.type
_entity_poly.pdbx_seq_one_letter_code
_entity_poly.pdbx_strand_id
1 'polypeptide(L)'
;MLERTLLKILQESKYTTVLSGFGMLIESDYPAIRDGDESYDIELKYGYSCEELFSSAFYSTRKDQFFEFYRNELLSHLDKPPGKGFYEMAELEKAGLFQSIITRRIFGLPGRAGCKNVINLHGSVYDNYCPHCGRKYSMEYVRDSARVPLCEHCNTPIRPKVCLFGEMVDNVVITKAAEEIQKADVLLVLGTNLNSYLCSQLIDYYDGSKLILVNEEPHFSDKYADIVICDGGSNDGST
;
A
#
# COMPACT_ATOMS: atom_id res chain seq x y z
N MET A 1 2.80 -14.18 -24.43
CA MET A 1 1.42 -14.17 -25.01
C MET A 1 0.45 -13.45 -24.09
N LEU A 2 0.46 -13.74 -22.78
CA LEU A 2 -0.41 -13.11 -21.76
C LEU A 2 -0.20 -11.59 -21.62
N GLU A 3 1.04 -11.10 -21.61
CA GLU A 3 1.34 -9.66 -21.57
C GLU A 3 0.74 -8.89 -22.74
N ARG A 4 0.80 -9.45 -23.94
CA ARG A 4 0.17 -8.82 -25.12
C ARG A 4 -1.35 -8.76 -25.01
N THR A 5 -1.97 -9.78 -24.40
CA THR A 5 -3.42 -9.81 -24.17
C THR A 5 -3.80 -8.76 -23.14
N LEU A 6 -3.06 -8.65 -22.03
CA LEU A 6 -3.28 -7.63 -21.01
C LEU A 6 -3.16 -6.21 -21.59
N LEU A 7 -2.07 -5.92 -22.32
CA LEU A 7 -1.87 -4.62 -22.95
C LEU A 7 -3.00 -4.27 -23.91
N LYS A 8 -3.48 -5.23 -24.71
CA LYS A 8 -4.62 -5.01 -25.60
C LYS A 8 -5.89 -4.65 -24.84
N ILE A 9 -6.19 -5.35 -23.75
CA ILE A 9 -7.37 -5.06 -22.92
C ILE A 9 -7.26 -3.65 -22.31
N LEU A 10 -6.09 -3.28 -21.78
CA LEU A 10 -5.86 -1.94 -21.23
C LEU A 10 -5.99 -0.84 -22.29
N GLN A 11 -5.55 -1.10 -23.53
CA GLN A 11 -5.71 -0.17 -24.65
C GLN A 11 -7.16 0.00 -25.11
N GLU A 12 -7.97 -1.05 -25.00
CA GLU A 12 -9.40 -1.04 -25.35
C GLU A 12 -10.29 -0.51 -24.20
N SER A 13 -9.79 -0.48 -22.97
CA SER A 13 -10.48 0.04 -21.78
C SER A 13 -10.69 1.54 -21.88
N LYS A 14 -11.84 1.99 -21.39
CA LYS A 14 -12.16 3.43 -21.25
C LYS A 14 -11.69 3.98 -19.90
N TYR A 15 -11.70 3.14 -18.89
CA TYR A 15 -11.29 3.51 -17.52
C TYR A 15 -10.79 2.28 -16.76
N THR A 16 -9.50 2.21 -16.55
CA THR A 16 -8.89 1.15 -15.75
C THR A 16 -8.51 1.68 -14.38
N THR A 17 -8.93 0.98 -13.32
CA THR A 17 -8.47 1.21 -11.95
C THR A 17 -7.61 0.03 -11.49
N VAL A 18 -6.54 0.32 -10.75
CA VAL A 18 -5.60 -0.67 -10.25
C VAL A 18 -5.71 -0.80 -8.74
N LEU A 19 -5.83 -2.02 -8.22
CA LEU A 19 -5.64 -2.36 -6.81
C LEU A 19 -4.24 -2.94 -6.62
N SER A 20 -3.37 -2.23 -5.91
CA SER A 20 -1.99 -2.66 -5.63
C SER A 20 -1.87 -3.28 -4.24
N GLY A 21 -1.56 -4.56 -4.19
CA GLY A 21 -1.50 -5.38 -2.99
C GLY A 21 -0.11 -5.55 -2.37
N PHE A 22 0.04 -6.63 -1.58
CA PHE A 22 1.22 -6.91 -0.80
C PHE A 22 2.41 -7.39 -1.64
N GLY A 23 2.18 -8.19 -2.68
CA GLY A 23 3.24 -8.68 -3.56
C GLY A 23 4.07 -7.56 -4.20
N MET A 24 3.43 -6.45 -4.56
CA MET A 24 4.13 -5.25 -5.05
C MET A 24 5.08 -4.61 -4.01
N LEU A 25 4.78 -4.77 -2.71
CA LEU A 25 5.67 -4.33 -1.64
C LEU A 25 6.89 -5.24 -1.52
N ILE A 26 6.68 -6.57 -1.58
CA ILE A 26 7.75 -7.58 -1.51
C ILE A 26 8.70 -7.42 -2.70
N GLU A 27 8.19 -7.26 -3.91
CA GLU A 27 9.01 -6.97 -5.10
C GLU A 27 9.92 -5.76 -4.92
N SER A 28 9.49 -4.80 -4.10
CA SER A 28 10.25 -3.59 -3.78
C SER A 28 11.26 -3.77 -2.63
N ASP A 29 11.41 -4.98 -2.10
CA ASP A 29 12.27 -5.29 -0.93
C ASP A 29 11.95 -4.41 0.31
N TYR A 30 10.66 -4.12 0.50
CA TYR A 30 10.16 -3.45 1.70
C TYR A 30 9.70 -4.46 2.74
N PRO A 31 9.85 -4.15 4.04
CA PRO A 31 9.63 -5.12 5.10
C PRO A 31 8.19 -5.61 5.18
N ALA A 32 8.06 -6.91 5.34
CA ALA A 32 6.80 -7.59 5.64
C ALA A 32 6.57 -7.68 7.16
N ILE A 33 6.67 -6.56 7.87
CA ILE A 33 6.75 -6.48 9.35
C ILE A 33 5.66 -7.25 10.12
N ARG A 34 4.63 -7.74 9.44
CA ARG A 34 3.53 -8.51 10.03
C ARG A 34 3.60 -10.01 9.74
N ASP A 35 4.49 -10.40 8.86
CA ASP A 35 4.53 -11.77 8.34
C ASP A 35 5.88 -12.41 8.61
N GLY A 36 5.87 -13.70 8.92
CA GLY A 36 7.06 -14.52 9.01
C GLY A 36 8.06 -14.15 10.12
N ASP A 37 9.33 -14.35 9.81
CA ASP A 37 10.44 -14.19 10.75
C ASP A 37 10.63 -12.73 11.19
N GLU A 38 10.37 -11.77 10.31
CA GLU A 38 10.48 -10.33 10.64
C GLU A 38 9.55 -9.93 11.81
N SER A 39 8.34 -10.48 11.84
CA SER A 39 7.38 -10.21 12.92
C SER A 39 7.90 -10.74 14.26
N TYR A 40 8.51 -11.91 14.27
CA TYR A 40 9.09 -12.53 15.46
C TYR A 40 10.31 -11.74 15.96
N ASP A 41 11.19 -11.31 15.07
CA ASP A 41 12.37 -10.52 15.41
C ASP A 41 11.98 -9.16 16.04
N ILE A 42 10.92 -8.54 15.51
CA ILE A 42 10.37 -7.30 16.09
C ILE A 42 9.83 -7.54 17.51
N GLU A 43 9.08 -8.62 17.72
CA GLU A 43 8.55 -8.95 19.04
C GLU A 43 9.67 -9.22 20.05
N LEU A 44 10.73 -9.94 19.66
CA LEU A 44 11.91 -10.15 20.47
C LEU A 44 12.63 -8.83 20.82
N LYS A 45 12.74 -7.92 19.86
CA LYS A 45 13.46 -6.64 20.01
C LYS A 45 12.72 -5.63 20.89
N TYR A 46 11.40 -5.52 20.71
CA TYR A 46 10.60 -4.47 21.37
C TYR A 46 9.74 -4.99 22.53
N GLY A 47 9.56 -6.31 22.65
CA GLY A 47 8.69 -6.93 23.67
C GLY A 47 7.19 -6.79 23.40
N TYR A 48 6.80 -6.42 22.18
CA TYR A 48 5.41 -6.22 21.75
C TYR A 48 5.27 -6.66 20.29
N SER A 49 4.08 -7.14 19.90
CA SER A 49 3.79 -7.47 18.51
C SER A 49 3.79 -6.23 17.60
N CYS A 50 3.97 -6.42 16.31
CA CYS A 50 3.87 -5.32 15.33
C CYS A 50 2.52 -4.60 15.38
N GLU A 51 1.43 -5.35 15.59
CA GLU A 51 0.09 -4.79 15.72
C GLU A 51 -0.05 -3.90 16.95
N GLU A 52 0.54 -4.30 18.08
CA GLU A 52 0.54 -3.47 19.28
C GLU A 52 1.39 -2.22 19.08
N LEU A 53 2.62 -2.37 18.62
CA LEU A 53 3.55 -1.25 18.34
C LEU A 53 2.97 -0.23 17.39
N PHE A 54 2.28 -0.69 16.33
CA PHE A 54 1.68 0.18 15.30
C PHE A 54 0.19 0.47 15.57
N SER A 55 -0.22 0.54 16.85
CA SER A 55 -1.59 0.84 17.25
C SER A 55 -1.77 2.28 17.74
N SER A 56 -3.00 2.78 17.65
CA SER A 56 -3.39 4.09 18.19
C SER A 56 -3.26 4.14 19.72
N ALA A 57 -3.53 3.02 20.40
CA ALA A 57 -3.36 2.89 21.84
C ALA A 57 -1.89 3.02 22.25
N PHE A 58 -0.99 2.36 21.54
CA PHE A 58 0.43 2.41 21.79
C PHE A 58 1.01 3.81 21.51
N TYR A 59 0.66 4.39 20.37
CA TYR A 59 1.00 5.79 20.05
C TYR A 59 0.54 6.75 21.15
N SER A 60 -0.65 6.56 21.70
CA SER A 60 -1.20 7.46 22.73
C SER A 60 -0.47 7.35 24.06
N THR A 61 -0.09 6.14 24.48
CA THR A 61 0.41 5.84 25.82
C THR A 61 1.93 5.69 25.89
N ARG A 62 2.61 5.32 24.78
CA ARG A 62 4.05 4.96 24.74
C ARG A 62 4.75 5.60 23.53
N LYS A 63 4.67 6.92 23.42
CA LYS A 63 5.16 7.68 22.25
C LYS A 63 6.63 7.46 21.96
N ASP A 64 7.49 7.39 22.98
CA ASP A 64 8.93 7.18 22.80
C ASP A 64 9.20 5.84 22.09
N GLN A 65 8.61 4.75 22.59
CA GLN A 65 8.75 3.41 22.00
C GLN A 65 8.09 3.33 20.63
N PHE A 66 6.92 3.98 20.45
CA PHE A 66 6.26 4.06 19.12
C PHE A 66 7.19 4.69 18.08
N PHE A 67 7.79 5.85 18.40
CA PHE A 67 8.66 6.54 17.45
C PHE A 67 10.00 5.84 17.25
N GLU A 68 10.51 5.13 18.26
CA GLU A 68 11.68 4.26 18.09
C GLU A 68 11.41 3.15 17.09
N PHE A 69 10.32 2.38 17.28
CA PHE A 69 9.87 1.35 16.35
C PHE A 69 9.60 1.94 14.96
N TYR A 70 8.84 3.03 14.89
CA TYR A 70 8.44 3.67 13.63
C TYR A 70 9.65 4.10 12.79
N ARG A 71 10.68 4.67 13.42
CA ARG A 71 11.92 5.05 12.73
C ARG A 71 12.73 3.83 12.28
N ASN A 72 12.94 2.89 13.17
CA ASN A 72 13.85 1.78 12.93
C ASN A 72 13.30 0.75 11.96
N GLU A 73 11.99 0.45 12.03
CA GLU A 73 11.39 -0.63 11.25
C GLU A 73 10.59 -0.14 10.02
N LEU A 74 10.21 1.12 9.98
CA LEU A 74 9.43 1.66 8.86
C LEU A 74 10.20 2.73 8.09
N LEU A 75 10.66 3.80 8.77
CA LEU A 75 11.29 4.92 8.06
C LEU A 75 12.71 4.62 7.58
N SER A 76 13.42 3.70 8.19
CA SER A 76 14.77 3.25 7.78
C SER A 76 14.81 2.65 6.38
N HIS A 77 13.68 2.12 5.88
CA HIS A 77 13.59 1.51 4.56
C HIS A 77 13.28 2.50 3.43
N LEU A 78 12.97 3.76 3.75
CA LEU A 78 12.52 4.74 2.76
C LEU A 78 13.60 5.19 1.78
N ASP A 79 14.86 4.91 2.03
CA ASP A 79 15.95 5.15 1.09
C ASP A 79 15.98 4.13 -0.07
N LYS A 80 15.32 2.96 0.10
CA LYS A 80 15.17 1.97 -0.95
C LYS A 80 14.27 2.50 -2.08
N PRO A 81 14.62 2.28 -3.36
CA PRO A 81 13.74 2.66 -4.48
C PRO A 81 12.49 1.78 -4.53
N PRO A 82 11.43 2.21 -5.23
CA PRO A 82 10.34 1.33 -5.61
C PRO A 82 10.84 0.16 -6.47
N GLY A 83 10.16 -0.97 -6.44
CA GLY A 83 10.40 -2.10 -7.32
C GLY A 83 10.10 -1.77 -8.79
N LYS A 84 10.60 -2.61 -9.70
CA LYS A 84 10.47 -2.45 -11.14
C LYS A 84 9.00 -2.33 -11.58
N GLY A 85 8.11 -3.14 -11.03
CA GLY A 85 6.68 -3.13 -11.34
C GLY A 85 6.03 -1.76 -11.11
N PHE A 86 6.44 -1.00 -10.09
CA PHE A 86 5.92 0.36 -9.89
C PHE A 86 6.39 1.36 -10.95
N TYR A 87 7.60 1.22 -11.47
CA TYR A 87 8.07 2.06 -12.58
C TYR A 87 7.33 1.71 -13.87
N GLU A 88 7.10 0.43 -14.13
CA GLU A 88 6.28 -0.03 -15.26
C GLU A 88 4.84 0.50 -15.15
N MET A 89 4.26 0.47 -13.96
CA MET A 89 2.95 1.09 -13.69
C MET A 89 2.94 2.58 -14.00
N ALA A 90 3.98 3.33 -13.61
CA ALA A 90 4.07 4.76 -13.91
C ALA A 90 4.11 5.05 -15.43
N GLU A 91 4.81 4.22 -16.22
CA GLU A 91 4.81 4.34 -17.68
C GLU A 91 3.46 3.97 -18.28
N LEU A 92 2.76 2.96 -17.75
CA LEU A 92 1.40 2.61 -18.19
C LEU A 92 0.39 3.73 -17.90
N GLU A 93 0.45 4.37 -16.70
CA GLU A 93 -0.38 5.54 -16.38
C GLU A 93 -0.11 6.70 -17.34
N LYS A 94 1.18 7.00 -17.58
CA LYS A 94 1.60 8.05 -18.51
C LYS A 94 1.13 7.80 -19.93
N ALA A 95 1.05 6.53 -20.34
CA ALA A 95 0.48 6.12 -21.61
C ALA A 95 -1.07 6.15 -21.64
N GLY A 96 -1.72 6.48 -20.51
CA GLY A 96 -3.18 6.54 -20.39
C GLY A 96 -3.87 5.19 -20.26
N LEU A 97 -3.12 4.11 -19.99
CA LEU A 97 -3.63 2.75 -19.93
C LEU A 97 -4.32 2.40 -18.60
N PHE A 98 -4.14 3.22 -17.57
CA PHE A 98 -4.99 3.23 -16.39
C PHE A 98 -5.10 4.65 -15.79
N GLN A 99 -6.10 4.90 -14.97
CA GLN A 99 -6.45 6.24 -14.48
C GLN A 99 -6.19 6.42 -12.99
N SER A 100 -6.20 5.36 -12.21
CA SER A 100 -5.93 5.43 -10.76
C SER A 100 -5.32 4.14 -10.23
N ILE A 101 -4.51 4.27 -9.18
CA ILE A 101 -3.97 3.17 -8.41
C ILE A 101 -4.33 3.34 -6.93
N ILE A 102 -4.93 2.30 -6.36
CA ILE A 102 -5.38 2.26 -4.97
C ILE A 102 -4.51 1.27 -4.20
N THR A 103 -3.98 1.70 -3.07
CA THR A 103 -3.15 0.84 -2.21
C THR A 103 -3.42 1.08 -0.72
N ARG A 104 -3.19 0.05 0.09
CA ARG A 104 -3.17 0.15 1.56
C ARG A 104 -1.76 0.37 2.11
N ARG A 105 -0.73 0.41 1.23
CA ARG A 105 0.66 0.55 1.64
C ARG A 105 0.98 2.02 1.91
N ILE A 106 1.69 2.27 3.02
CA ILE A 106 1.95 3.61 3.55
C ILE A 106 3.24 4.24 3.01
N PHE A 107 4.06 3.49 2.29
CA PHE A 107 5.40 3.90 1.85
C PHE A 107 5.42 4.77 0.58
N GLY A 108 4.25 5.05 -0.01
CA GLY A 108 4.11 5.93 -1.17
C GLY A 108 4.80 5.43 -2.45
N LEU A 109 5.05 4.12 -2.57
CA LEU A 109 5.84 3.53 -3.67
C LEU A 109 5.31 3.88 -5.07
N PRO A 110 3.98 3.82 -5.36
CA PRO A 110 3.50 4.22 -6.67
C PRO A 110 3.83 5.67 -7.01
N GLY A 111 3.61 6.60 -6.08
CA GLY A 111 3.91 8.01 -6.27
C GLY A 111 5.41 8.29 -6.43
N ARG A 112 6.25 7.58 -5.68
CA ARG A 112 7.73 7.67 -5.79
C ARG A 112 8.24 7.14 -7.13
N ALA A 113 7.58 6.14 -7.71
CA ALA A 113 7.89 5.64 -9.04
C ALA A 113 7.41 6.56 -10.17
N GLY A 114 6.53 7.53 -9.87
CA GLY A 114 6.05 8.52 -10.83
C GLY A 114 4.55 8.50 -11.11
N CYS A 115 3.77 7.58 -10.52
CA CYS A 115 2.32 7.58 -10.64
C CYS A 115 1.73 8.87 -10.03
N LYS A 116 0.73 9.43 -10.69
CA LYS A 116 0.12 10.72 -10.32
C LYS A 116 -1.18 10.57 -9.55
N ASN A 117 -2.02 9.63 -9.96
CA ASN A 117 -3.33 9.44 -9.34
C ASN A 117 -3.32 8.25 -8.38
N VAL A 118 -2.73 8.46 -7.20
CA VAL A 118 -2.55 7.45 -6.16
C VAL A 118 -3.52 7.70 -5.02
N ILE A 119 -4.26 6.66 -4.62
CA ILE A 119 -5.13 6.66 -3.44
C ILE A 119 -4.51 5.75 -2.37
N ASN A 120 -3.97 6.37 -1.32
CA ASN A 120 -3.39 5.67 -0.18
C ASN A 120 -4.46 5.51 0.91
N LEU A 121 -5.11 4.33 1.00
CA LEU A 121 -6.19 4.09 1.95
C LEU A 121 -5.76 4.24 3.41
N HIS A 122 -4.54 3.86 3.72
CA HIS A 122 -3.99 3.96 5.08
C HIS A 122 -3.08 5.17 5.29
N GLY A 123 -3.19 6.19 4.41
CA GLY A 123 -2.35 7.38 4.48
C GLY A 123 -0.91 7.14 4.02
N SER A 124 -0.01 8.02 4.42
CA SER A 124 1.38 7.99 3.97
C SER A 124 2.35 8.41 5.07
N VAL A 125 3.50 7.74 5.14
CA VAL A 125 4.62 8.12 6.03
C VAL A 125 5.20 9.50 5.72
N TYR A 126 4.94 10.02 4.52
CA TYR A 126 5.37 11.36 4.09
C TYR A 126 4.46 12.47 4.62
N ASP A 127 3.26 12.13 5.08
CA ASP A 127 2.31 13.08 5.64
C ASP A 127 2.37 13.06 7.17
N ASN A 128 2.87 14.14 7.76
CA ASN A 128 2.97 14.27 9.20
C ASN A 128 2.42 15.64 9.61
N TYR A 129 1.76 15.72 10.75
CA TYR A 129 1.14 16.96 11.19
C TYR A 129 1.11 17.11 12.71
N CYS A 130 1.01 18.34 13.15
CA CYS A 130 0.69 18.65 14.53
C CYS A 130 -0.82 18.54 14.76
N PRO A 131 -1.31 17.65 15.64
CA PRO A 131 -2.75 17.50 15.87
C PRO A 131 -3.39 18.72 16.56
N HIS A 132 -2.59 19.61 17.16
CA HIS A 132 -3.08 20.80 17.82
C HIS A 132 -3.23 22.00 16.86
N CYS A 133 -2.19 22.31 16.08
CA CYS A 133 -2.18 23.52 15.23
C CYS A 133 -2.26 23.25 13.72
N GLY A 134 -2.30 21.98 13.30
CA GLY A 134 -2.41 21.59 11.91
C GLY A 134 -1.12 21.76 11.07
N ARG A 135 0.00 22.29 11.66
CA ARG A 135 1.26 22.46 10.92
C ARG A 135 1.76 21.14 10.39
N LYS A 136 2.15 21.13 9.12
CA LYS A 136 2.69 19.95 8.45
C LYS A 136 4.19 19.83 8.69
N TYR A 137 4.67 18.60 8.72
CA TYR A 137 6.07 18.23 8.90
C TYR A 137 6.48 17.19 7.86
N SER A 138 7.73 17.24 7.43
CA SER A 138 8.26 16.24 6.50
C SER A 138 8.52 14.90 7.20
N MET A 139 8.67 13.86 6.42
CA MET A 139 9.08 12.54 6.90
C MET A 139 10.49 12.60 7.53
N GLU A 140 11.40 13.36 6.93
CA GLU A 140 12.76 13.55 7.42
C GLU A 140 12.76 14.17 8.82
N TYR A 141 11.88 15.15 9.08
CA TYR A 141 11.74 15.74 10.42
C TYR A 141 11.42 14.68 11.47
N VAL A 142 10.54 13.73 11.15
CA VAL A 142 10.17 12.63 12.05
C VAL A 142 11.29 11.60 12.17
N ARG A 143 11.92 11.23 11.04
CA ARG A 143 13.00 10.24 10.99
C ARG A 143 14.23 10.70 11.76
N ASP A 144 14.63 11.96 11.58
CA ASP A 144 15.89 12.48 12.10
C ASP A 144 15.75 13.00 13.56
N SER A 145 14.55 12.97 14.12
CA SER A 145 14.29 13.31 15.53
C SER A 145 14.88 12.26 16.47
N ALA A 146 15.66 12.69 17.45
CA ALA A 146 16.29 11.78 18.43
C ALA A 146 15.30 11.13 19.43
N ARG A 147 14.15 11.76 19.63
CA ARG A 147 13.08 11.33 20.54
C ARG A 147 11.71 11.48 19.87
N VAL A 148 10.66 11.67 20.67
CA VAL A 148 9.34 12.05 20.15
C VAL A 148 9.46 13.37 19.38
N PRO A 149 9.14 13.42 18.07
CA PRO A 149 9.16 14.66 17.33
C PRO A 149 8.06 15.60 17.84
N LEU A 150 8.44 16.83 18.16
CA LEU A 150 7.55 17.85 18.71
C LEU A 150 7.30 18.97 17.70
N CYS A 151 6.11 19.54 17.74
CA CYS A 151 5.78 20.71 16.96
C CYS A 151 6.61 21.92 17.42
N GLU A 152 7.34 22.54 16.51
CA GLU A 152 8.17 23.71 16.79
C GLU A 152 7.37 24.94 17.28
N HIS A 153 6.05 24.97 16.99
CA HIS A 153 5.19 26.09 17.35
C HIS A 153 4.50 25.90 18.70
N CYS A 154 3.97 24.71 18.98
CA CYS A 154 3.16 24.48 20.20
C CYS A 154 3.64 23.31 21.06
N ASN A 155 4.80 22.74 20.75
CA ASN A 155 5.45 21.67 21.49
C ASN A 155 4.60 20.40 21.66
N THR A 156 3.57 20.22 20.79
CA THR A 156 2.73 19.02 20.77
C THR A 156 3.43 17.92 19.98
N PRO A 157 3.39 16.64 20.39
CA PRO A 157 3.90 15.52 19.61
C PRO A 157 3.29 15.47 18.22
N ILE A 158 4.16 15.28 17.21
CA ILE A 158 3.75 15.14 15.82
C ILE A 158 3.01 13.82 15.61
N ARG A 159 1.97 13.84 14.78
CA ARG A 159 1.19 12.67 14.40
C ARG A 159 1.49 12.30 12.94
N PRO A 160 2.04 11.10 12.67
CA PRO A 160 2.09 10.56 11.31
C PRO A 160 0.67 10.35 10.77
N LYS A 161 0.39 10.78 9.56
CA LYS A 161 -0.91 10.61 8.91
C LYS A 161 -1.01 9.22 8.26
N VAL A 162 -0.85 8.21 9.09
CA VAL A 162 -1.05 6.80 8.74
C VAL A 162 -2.15 6.22 9.61
N CYS A 163 -2.95 5.30 9.05
CA CYS A 163 -4.00 4.59 9.78
C CYS A 163 -3.36 3.54 10.68
N LEU A 164 -3.40 3.76 11.99
CA LEU A 164 -2.90 2.82 12.98
C LEU A 164 -3.94 1.74 13.30
N PHE A 165 -3.49 0.61 13.84
CA PHE A 165 -4.43 -0.40 14.36
C PHE A 165 -5.33 0.21 15.42
N GLY A 166 -6.63 -0.14 15.33
CA GLY A 166 -7.69 0.46 16.16
C GLY A 166 -8.25 1.78 15.63
N GLU A 167 -7.75 2.29 14.51
CA GLU A 167 -8.33 3.45 13.81
C GLU A 167 -9.14 3.01 12.57
N MET A 168 -10.14 3.80 12.24
CA MET A 168 -10.89 3.63 10.99
C MET A 168 -10.19 4.38 9.86
N VAL A 169 -10.27 3.82 8.66
CA VAL A 169 -9.84 4.52 7.44
C VAL A 169 -10.75 5.73 7.24
N ASP A 170 -10.17 6.83 6.78
CA ASP A 170 -10.91 8.07 6.49
C ASP A 170 -12.00 7.81 5.43
N ASN A 171 -13.25 8.11 5.78
CA ASN A 171 -14.40 7.91 4.91
C ASN A 171 -14.28 8.64 3.57
N VAL A 172 -13.65 9.81 3.55
CA VAL A 172 -13.42 10.56 2.30
C VAL A 172 -12.50 9.78 1.36
N VAL A 173 -11.48 9.14 1.91
CA VAL A 173 -10.54 8.34 1.11
C VAL A 173 -11.19 7.05 0.60
N ILE A 174 -12.00 6.37 1.44
CA ILE A 174 -12.76 5.17 1.04
C ILE A 174 -13.77 5.53 -0.05
N THR A 175 -14.53 6.62 0.12
CA THR A 175 -15.51 7.07 -0.89
C THR A 175 -14.81 7.36 -2.23
N LYS A 176 -13.69 8.07 -2.20
CA LYS A 176 -12.91 8.34 -3.42
C LYS A 176 -12.43 7.03 -4.08
N ALA A 177 -11.97 6.06 -3.31
CA ALA A 177 -11.55 4.77 -3.86
C ALA A 177 -12.72 4.00 -4.49
N ALA A 178 -13.88 3.98 -3.84
CA ALA A 178 -15.09 3.37 -4.36
C ALA A 178 -15.56 4.03 -5.66
N GLU A 179 -15.54 5.38 -5.73
CA GLU A 179 -15.87 6.13 -6.94
C GLU A 179 -14.95 5.80 -8.12
N GLU A 180 -13.64 5.63 -7.86
CA GLU A 180 -12.68 5.25 -8.91
C GLU A 180 -12.93 3.82 -9.42
N ILE A 181 -13.34 2.91 -8.53
CA ILE A 181 -13.68 1.54 -8.91
C ILE A 181 -15.00 1.49 -9.69
N GLN A 182 -16.02 2.26 -9.29
CA GLN A 182 -17.29 2.35 -9.99
C GLN A 182 -17.18 2.89 -11.42
N LYS A 183 -16.19 3.74 -11.69
CA LYS A 183 -15.93 4.26 -13.05
C LYS A 183 -15.27 3.22 -13.96
N ALA A 184 -14.61 2.22 -13.37
CA ALA A 184 -13.77 1.31 -14.10
C ALA A 184 -14.56 0.29 -14.91
N ASP A 185 -14.29 0.19 -16.21
CA ASP A 185 -14.72 -0.93 -17.04
C ASP A 185 -13.70 -2.10 -16.97
N VAL A 186 -12.46 -1.82 -16.53
CA VAL A 186 -11.44 -2.82 -16.19
C VAL A 186 -10.91 -2.57 -14.79
N LEU A 187 -10.95 -3.59 -13.93
CA LEU A 187 -10.32 -3.61 -12.63
C LEU A 187 -9.11 -4.54 -12.65
N LEU A 188 -7.92 -3.98 -12.48
CA LEU A 188 -6.66 -4.71 -12.45
C LEU A 188 -6.17 -4.87 -11.00
N VAL A 189 -6.06 -6.11 -10.54
CA VAL A 189 -5.60 -6.45 -9.18
C VAL A 189 -4.19 -7.02 -9.27
N LEU A 190 -3.23 -6.38 -8.62
CA LEU A 190 -1.81 -6.70 -8.67
C LEU A 190 -1.26 -7.14 -7.31
N GLY A 191 -0.58 -8.29 -7.26
CA GLY A 191 0.15 -8.77 -6.09
C GLY A 191 -0.73 -8.98 -4.85
N THR A 192 -1.98 -9.42 -5.04
CA THR A 192 -2.88 -9.82 -3.96
C THR A 192 -4.02 -10.67 -4.51
N ASN A 193 -4.73 -11.39 -3.65
CA ASN A 193 -5.89 -12.18 -4.02
C ASN A 193 -7.21 -11.43 -3.74
N LEU A 194 -8.32 -11.91 -4.30
CA LEU A 194 -9.63 -11.28 -4.18
C LEU A 194 -10.21 -11.36 -2.76
N ASN A 195 -9.75 -12.27 -1.93
CA ASN A 195 -10.11 -12.39 -0.52
C ASN A 195 -9.31 -11.46 0.39
N SER A 196 -8.31 -10.76 -0.14
CA SER A 196 -7.55 -9.81 0.66
C SER A 196 -8.45 -8.72 1.22
N TYR A 197 -8.08 -8.19 2.38
CA TYR A 197 -8.84 -7.09 2.99
C TYR A 197 -8.97 -5.86 2.07
N LEU A 198 -8.01 -5.62 1.19
CA LEU A 198 -8.09 -4.57 0.18
C LEU A 198 -9.23 -4.84 -0.81
N CYS A 199 -9.24 -6.04 -1.40
CA CYS A 199 -10.23 -6.40 -2.41
C CYS A 199 -11.62 -6.57 -1.79
N SER A 200 -11.76 -7.27 -0.66
CA SER A 200 -13.05 -7.55 -0.02
C SER A 200 -13.84 -6.29 0.38
N GLN A 201 -13.17 -5.18 0.61
CA GLN A 201 -13.85 -3.91 0.93
C GLN A 201 -14.25 -3.09 -0.30
N LEU A 202 -13.63 -3.34 -1.44
CA LEU A 202 -13.73 -2.45 -2.60
C LEU A 202 -14.35 -3.14 -3.82
N ILE A 203 -14.23 -4.47 -3.93
CA ILE A 203 -14.68 -5.20 -5.11
C ILE A 203 -16.20 -5.15 -5.30
N ASP A 204 -16.97 -5.01 -4.23
CA ASP A 204 -18.44 -4.89 -4.28
C ASP A 204 -18.91 -3.60 -4.98
N TYR A 205 -18.03 -2.61 -5.14
CA TYR A 205 -18.30 -1.40 -5.90
C TYR A 205 -18.00 -1.52 -7.39
N TYR A 206 -17.41 -2.66 -7.82
CA TYR A 206 -17.05 -2.87 -9.21
C TYR A 206 -18.20 -3.55 -9.96
N ASP A 207 -18.63 -2.91 -11.04
CA ASP A 207 -19.66 -3.41 -11.98
C ASP A 207 -19.17 -3.31 -13.44
N GLY A 208 -17.86 -3.43 -13.62
CA GLY A 208 -17.23 -3.32 -14.94
C GLY A 208 -17.21 -4.63 -15.69
N SER A 209 -16.57 -4.61 -16.87
CA SER A 209 -16.63 -5.72 -17.82
C SER A 209 -15.53 -6.77 -17.64
N LYS A 210 -14.40 -6.41 -16.98
CA LYS A 210 -13.25 -7.33 -16.83
C LYS A 210 -12.52 -7.11 -15.52
N LEU A 211 -12.52 -8.14 -14.68
CA LEU A 211 -11.70 -8.27 -13.49
C LEU A 211 -10.45 -9.09 -13.82
N ILE A 212 -9.28 -8.47 -13.76
CA ILE A 212 -8.00 -9.09 -14.10
C ILE A 212 -7.15 -9.20 -12.84
N LEU A 213 -6.65 -10.38 -12.58
CA LEU A 213 -5.78 -10.67 -11.45
C LEU A 213 -4.37 -11.03 -11.94
N VAL A 214 -3.37 -10.36 -11.41
CA VAL A 214 -1.95 -10.68 -11.62
C VAL A 214 -1.32 -10.94 -10.26
N ASN A 215 -0.86 -12.15 -10.04
CA ASN A 215 -0.29 -12.60 -8.78
C ASN A 215 0.84 -13.60 -9.02
N GLU A 216 1.70 -13.78 -8.03
CA GLU A 216 2.81 -14.75 -8.09
C GLU A 216 2.28 -16.18 -7.94
N GLU A 217 1.37 -16.43 -7.00
CA GLU A 217 0.83 -17.73 -6.69
C GLU A 217 -0.69 -17.81 -6.91
N PRO A 218 -1.21 -18.99 -7.32
CA PRO A 218 -2.64 -19.22 -7.46
C PRO A 218 -3.36 -19.19 -6.10
N HIS A 219 -4.60 -18.69 -6.09
CA HIS A 219 -5.43 -18.68 -4.91
C HIS A 219 -6.85 -19.16 -5.23
N PHE A 220 -7.56 -19.78 -4.27
CA PHE A 220 -8.90 -20.33 -4.50
C PHE A 220 -9.95 -19.29 -4.93
N SER A 221 -9.72 -18.01 -4.64
CA SER A 221 -10.60 -16.92 -5.07
C SER A 221 -10.41 -16.48 -6.53
N ASP A 222 -9.37 -16.98 -7.20
CA ASP A 222 -9.03 -16.58 -8.58
C ASP A 222 -10.14 -16.94 -9.58
N LYS A 223 -10.95 -17.94 -9.26
CA LYS A 223 -12.13 -18.33 -10.05
C LYS A 223 -13.17 -17.22 -10.22
N TYR A 224 -13.10 -16.15 -9.44
CA TYR A 224 -14.00 -15.00 -9.56
C TYR A 224 -13.45 -13.89 -10.46
N ALA A 225 -12.20 -14.02 -10.94
CA ALA A 225 -11.63 -13.12 -11.93
C ALA A 225 -11.92 -13.62 -13.36
N ASP A 226 -12.10 -12.70 -14.29
CA ASP A 226 -12.28 -13.04 -15.72
C ASP A 226 -10.96 -13.51 -16.34
N ILE A 227 -9.84 -12.94 -15.88
CA ILE A 227 -8.49 -13.29 -16.35
C ILE A 227 -7.56 -13.38 -15.14
N VAL A 228 -6.83 -14.49 -15.07
CA VAL A 228 -5.79 -14.70 -14.06
C VAL A 228 -4.45 -14.87 -14.74
N ILE A 229 -3.48 -14.09 -14.31
CA ILE A 229 -2.09 -14.16 -14.73
C ILE A 229 -1.27 -14.51 -13.49
N CYS A 230 -0.74 -15.74 -13.45
CA CYS A 230 0.20 -16.17 -12.41
C CYS A 230 1.60 -16.18 -13.00
N ASP A 231 2.50 -15.39 -12.45
CA ASP A 231 3.91 -15.29 -12.89
C ASP A 231 4.86 -16.21 -12.07
N GLY A 232 4.26 -17.05 -11.23
CA GLY A 232 4.95 -18.03 -10.40
C GLY A 232 5.60 -19.14 -11.22
N GLY A 233 6.91 -19.05 -11.37
CA GLY A 233 7.89 -20.06 -11.71
C GLY A 233 7.51 -21.12 -12.72
N SER A 234 8.24 -21.17 -13.81
CA SER A 234 8.34 -22.35 -14.65
C SER A 234 8.43 -23.62 -13.78
N ASN A 235 7.32 -24.32 -13.59
CA ASN A 235 7.38 -25.73 -13.32
C ASN A 235 7.97 -26.40 -14.57
N ASP A 236 9.28 -26.52 -14.60
CA ASP A 236 9.94 -27.57 -15.38
C ASP A 236 9.47 -28.92 -14.83
N GLY A 237 8.29 -29.31 -15.24
CA GLY A 237 7.76 -30.65 -15.09
C GLY A 237 8.45 -31.56 -16.09
N SER A 238 9.70 -31.87 -15.82
CA SER A 238 10.36 -33.05 -16.39
C SER A 238 10.17 -34.21 -15.44
N THR A 239 9.20 -35.05 -15.70
CA THR A 239 9.28 -36.53 -15.76
C THR A 239 7.96 -37.09 -16.23
#